data_76416cd5cdf0066663c46459774d20f3
#
_entry.id   76416cd5cdf0066663c46459774d20f3
#
_cell.length_a   1.000
_cell.length_b   1.000
_cell.length_c   1.000
_cell.angle_alpha   90.00
_cell.angle_beta   90.00
_cell.angle_gamma   90.00
#
_symmetry.space_group_name_H-M   'P 1'
#
loop_
_entity.id
_entity.type
_entity.pdbx_description
1 polymer ?
#
loop_
_entity_poly.entity_id
_entity_poly.type
_entity_poly.pdbx_seq_one_letter_code
_entity_poly.pdbx_strand_id
1 'polypeptide(L)'
;RRQWSLVDAPNLKYRFLGDFDREMLALIRSVKDFQALPVQKVWDNDGDQVLAYMRGEYVFVFNFSPAQSFTDYGLLTPPGTYRTVLNTDDPRFGGNGLTDDAIEHLTQYDPLYEKEYKGWLKLYLPARTAMVLKRLPEVRSLSVEQGEMEKRRVRKKRCHAKGKNNVM
;
A
#
# COMPACT_ATOMS: atom_id res chain seq x y z
N ARG A 1 12.14 -23.80 29.59
CA ARG A 1 12.28 -24.55 28.34
C ARG A 1 11.14 -24.15 27.42
N ARG A 2 11.43 -23.68 26.20
CA ARG A 2 10.39 -23.29 25.22
C ARG A 2 9.65 -24.57 24.78
N GLN A 3 8.32 -24.53 24.87
CA GLN A 3 7.46 -25.66 24.45
C GLN A 3 6.87 -25.31 23.07
N TRP A 4 7.59 -25.59 22.02
CA TRP A 4 7.17 -25.29 20.64
C TRP A 4 5.89 -26.03 20.23
N SER A 5 5.62 -27.21 20.84
CA SER A 5 4.40 -27.99 20.59
C SER A 5 3.10 -27.29 21.00
N LEU A 6 3.17 -26.20 21.79
CA LEU A 6 1.97 -25.46 22.16
C LEU A 6 1.35 -24.69 20.96
N VAL A 7 2.13 -24.45 19.90
CA VAL A 7 1.61 -23.83 18.67
C VAL A 7 0.65 -24.78 17.96
N ASP A 8 0.89 -26.09 18.07
CA ASP A 8 0.08 -27.11 17.40
C ASP A 8 -1.13 -27.55 18.24
N ALA A 9 -1.25 -27.04 19.47
CA ALA A 9 -2.35 -27.39 20.36
C ALA A 9 -3.66 -26.69 19.94
N PRO A 10 -4.71 -27.42 19.52
CA PRO A 10 -5.92 -26.82 18.91
C PRO A 10 -6.77 -26.02 19.92
N ASN A 11 -6.61 -26.25 21.20
CA ASN A 11 -7.31 -25.54 22.28
C ASN A 11 -6.61 -24.25 22.71
N LEU A 12 -5.42 -23.96 22.17
CA LEU A 12 -4.65 -22.77 22.51
C LEU A 12 -4.62 -21.79 21.32
N LYS A 13 -4.58 -20.51 21.65
CA LYS A 13 -4.56 -19.44 20.64
C LYS A 13 -3.16 -19.16 20.04
N TYR A 14 -2.12 -19.89 20.48
CA TYR A 14 -0.74 -19.70 19.99
C TYR A 14 -0.59 -19.99 18.49
N ARG A 15 -1.46 -20.83 17.91
CA ARG A 15 -1.49 -21.09 16.46
C ARG A 15 -1.68 -19.81 15.65
N PHE A 16 -2.53 -18.88 16.10
CA PHE A 16 -2.81 -17.64 15.41
C PHE A 16 -1.56 -16.77 15.29
N LEU A 17 -0.77 -16.68 16.37
CA LEU A 17 0.51 -15.98 16.33
C LEU A 17 1.50 -16.69 15.39
N GLY A 18 1.55 -18.03 15.43
CA GLY A 18 2.42 -18.80 14.52
C GLY A 18 2.05 -18.67 13.06
N ASP A 19 0.75 -18.58 12.74
CA ASP A 19 0.26 -18.35 11.39
C ASP A 19 0.57 -16.94 10.91
N PHE A 20 0.37 -15.93 11.78
CA PHE A 20 0.74 -14.54 11.49
C PHE A 20 2.24 -14.39 11.23
N ASP A 21 3.11 -14.97 12.09
CA ASP A 21 4.56 -14.94 11.91
C ASP A 21 4.99 -15.56 10.58
N ARG A 22 4.34 -16.66 10.18
CA ARG A 22 4.62 -17.34 8.91
C ARG A 22 4.30 -16.44 7.71
N GLU A 23 3.12 -15.81 7.72
CA GLU A 23 2.71 -14.89 6.65
C GLU A 23 3.56 -13.63 6.61
N MET A 24 3.89 -13.05 7.77
CA MET A 24 4.79 -11.90 7.87
C MET A 24 6.17 -12.22 7.29
N LEU A 25 6.74 -13.37 7.64
CA LEU A 25 8.03 -13.81 7.11
C LEU A 25 7.97 -14.12 5.61
N ALA A 26 6.86 -14.69 5.12
CA ALA A 26 6.63 -14.93 3.71
C ALA A 26 6.56 -13.60 2.94
N LEU A 27 5.85 -12.60 3.47
CA LEU A 27 5.80 -11.26 2.90
C LEU A 27 7.20 -10.64 2.79
N ILE A 28 7.98 -10.65 3.87
CA ILE A 28 9.33 -10.08 3.90
C ILE A 28 10.24 -10.77 2.88
N ARG A 29 10.17 -12.10 2.77
CA ARG A 29 10.98 -12.88 1.81
C ARG A 29 10.57 -12.65 0.35
N SER A 30 9.32 -12.30 0.10
CA SER A 30 8.81 -12.01 -1.25
C SER A 30 9.34 -10.68 -1.82
N VAL A 31 9.84 -9.80 -0.96
CA VAL A 31 10.36 -8.49 -1.35
C VAL A 31 11.87 -8.54 -1.47
N LYS A 32 12.36 -8.33 -2.69
CA LYS A 32 13.82 -8.30 -2.94
C LYS A 32 14.48 -7.20 -2.10
N ASP A 33 15.56 -7.57 -1.42
CA ASP A 33 16.40 -6.65 -0.63
C ASP A 33 15.60 -5.80 0.39
N PHE A 34 14.51 -6.37 0.98
CA PHE A 34 13.64 -5.68 1.92
C PHE A 34 14.41 -4.93 3.02
N GLN A 35 15.48 -5.53 3.54
CA GLN A 35 16.28 -4.93 4.63
C GLN A 35 17.06 -3.69 4.18
N ALA A 36 17.40 -3.58 2.91
CA ALA A 36 18.11 -2.45 2.33
C ALA A 36 17.18 -1.27 1.98
N LEU A 37 15.87 -1.49 1.91
CA LEU A 37 14.91 -0.43 1.63
C LEU A 37 14.88 0.58 2.79
N PRO A 38 14.95 1.90 2.52
CA PRO A 38 14.88 2.92 3.56
C PRO A 38 13.50 2.93 4.21
N VAL A 39 13.49 3.19 5.52
CA VAL A 39 12.26 3.42 6.27
C VAL A 39 11.94 4.91 6.23
N GLN A 40 10.74 5.25 5.78
CA GLN A 40 10.25 6.63 5.73
C GLN A 40 9.04 6.75 6.64
N LYS A 41 9.09 7.68 7.61
CA LYS A 41 7.92 7.97 8.43
C LYS A 41 6.85 8.63 7.55
N VAL A 42 5.64 8.10 7.60
CA VAL A 42 4.46 8.60 6.89
C VAL A 42 3.60 9.43 7.84
N TRP A 43 3.37 8.92 9.04
CA TRP A 43 2.49 9.51 10.03
C TRP A 43 2.87 9.08 11.44
N ASP A 44 2.76 9.99 12.40
CA ASP A 44 2.76 9.70 13.82
C ASP A 44 1.79 10.64 14.53
N ASN A 45 0.96 10.09 15.39
CA ASN A 45 0.03 10.85 16.23
C ASN A 45 -0.08 10.16 17.59
N ASP A 46 0.55 10.76 18.60
CA ASP A 46 0.57 10.23 19.96
C ASP A 46 -0.83 10.27 20.59
N GLY A 47 -1.63 11.29 20.28
CA GLY A 47 -2.99 11.43 20.79
C GLY A 47 -3.93 10.33 20.33
N ASP A 48 -3.83 9.95 19.07
CA ASP A 48 -4.59 8.84 18.48
C ASP A 48 -3.90 7.49 18.69
N GLN A 49 -2.63 7.49 19.11
CA GLN A 49 -1.78 6.30 19.21
C GLN A 49 -1.63 5.56 17.87
N VAL A 50 -1.52 6.33 16.78
CA VAL A 50 -1.37 5.82 15.42
C VAL A 50 0.01 6.12 14.89
N LEU A 51 0.68 5.09 14.37
CA LEU A 51 1.97 5.18 13.68
C LEU A 51 1.86 4.59 12.29
N ALA A 52 2.40 5.28 11.28
CA ALA A 52 2.58 4.71 9.97
C ALA A 52 3.96 5.03 9.39
N TYR A 53 4.56 4.03 8.74
CA TYR A 53 5.79 4.21 8.00
C TYR A 53 5.72 3.46 6.67
N MET A 54 6.56 3.86 5.73
CA MET A 54 6.67 3.27 4.41
C MET A 54 8.04 2.62 4.21
N ARG A 55 8.05 1.51 3.50
CA ARG A 55 9.26 0.80 3.10
C ARG A 55 9.11 0.28 1.69
N GLY A 56 9.75 0.92 0.71
CA GLY A 56 9.49 0.67 -0.70
C GLY A 56 8.02 0.96 -1.05
N GLU A 57 7.34 -0.01 -1.64
CA GLU A 57 5.91 0.10 -2.00
C GLU A 57 4.94 -0.33 -0.88
N TYR A 58 5.46 -0.60 0.33
CA TYR A 58 4.67 -1.09 1.45
C TYR A 58 4.47 0.00 2.51
N VAL A 59 3.22 0.19 2.92
CA VAL A 59 2.84 1.07 4.03
C VAL A 59 2.43 0.21 5.20
N PHE A 60 3.11 0.40 6.32
CA PHE A 60 2.85 -0.27 7.59
C PHE A 60 2.08 0.70 8.49
N VAL A 61 0.92 0.30 8.95
CA VAL A 61 0.03 1.14 9.77
C VAL A 61 -0.27 0.40 11.07
N PHE A 62 -0.15 1.11 12.19
CA PHE A 62 -0.40 0.57 13.52
C PHE A 62 -1.38 1.48 14.25
N ASN A 63 -2.45 0.90 14.77
CA ASN A 63 -3.31 1.53 15.75
C ASN A 63 -3.07 0.86 17.11
N PHE A 64 -2.33 1.54 17.98
CA PHE A 64 -2.01 1.05 19.32
C PHE A 64 -3.08 1.38 20.35
N SER A 65 -4.10 2.17 19.97
CA SER A 65 -5.19 2.50 20.89
C SER A 65 -5.90 1.23 21.37
N PRO A 66 -6.08 1.05 22.67
CA PRO A 66 -6.71 -0.14 23.23
C PRO A 66 -8.22 -0.22 22.97
N ALA A 67 -8.87 0.90 22.64
CA ALA A 67 -10.33 0.99 22.54
C ALA A 67 -10.85 1.79 21.35
N GLN A 68 -10.02 2.66 20.75
CA GLN A 68 -10.50 3.58 19.72
C GLN A 68 -10.21 3.03 18.31
N SER A 69 -11.29 2.85 17.55
CA SER A 69 -11.22 2.60 16.11
C SER A 69 -11.49 3.90 15.36
N PHE A 70 -10.86 4.07 14.21
CA PHE A 70 -11.00 5.27 13.39
C PHE A 70 -11.61 4.92 12.04
N THR A 71 -12.62 5.67 11.62
CA THR A 71 -13.17 5.64 10.27
C THR A 71 -12.50 6.73 9.44
N ASP A 72 -12.21 6.43 8.16
CA ASP A 72 -11.61 7.39 7.22
C ASP A 72 -10.31 8.06 7.72
N TYR A 73 -9.49 7.33 8.48
CA TYR A 73 -8.22 7.85 8.97
C TYR A 73 -7.28 8.15 7.82
N GLY A 74 -6.89 9.43 7.67
CA GLY A 74 -6.08 9.90 6.56
C GLY A 74 -4.58 9.78 6.82
N LEU A 75 -3.86 9.16 5.89
CA LEU A 75 -2.40 9.06 5.88
C LEU A 75 -1.86 9.72 4.61
N LEU A 76 -0.84 10.57 4.73
CA LEU A 76 -0.20 11.19 3.56
C LEU A 76 0.82 10.24 2.96
N THR A 77 0.45 9.63 1.82
CA THR A 77 1.27 8.65 1.10
C THR A 77 1.49 9.09 -0.36
N PRO A 78 2.47 8.52 -1.08
CA PRO A 78 2.57 8.70 -2.52
C PRO A 78 1.24 8.34 -3.22
N PRO A 79 0.84 9.07 -4.27
CA PRO A 79 -0.42 8.79 -4.97
C PRO A 79 -0.43 7.39 -5.58
N GLY A 80 -1.59 6.74 -5.56
CA GLY A 80 -1.77 5.42 -6.16
C GLY A 80 -2.90 4.63 -5.53
N THR A 81 -3.02 3.39 -5.96
CA THR A 81 -3.95 2.41 -5.40
C THR A 81 -3.20 1.50 -4.44
N TYR A 82 -3.76 1.27 -3.28
CA TYR A 82 -3.20 0.44 -2.22
C TYR A 82 -4.15 -0.71 -1.90
N ARG A 83 -3.58 -1.89 -1.63
CA ARG A 83 -4.35 -3.05 -1.18
C ARG A 83 -3.69 -3.66 0.04
N THR A 84 -4.51 -4.08 1.00
CA THR A 84 -4.05 -4.79 2.20
C THR A 84 -3.44 -6.14 1.80
N VAL A 85 -2.27 -6.43 2.32
CA VAL A 85 -1.53 -7.70 2.07
C VAL A 85 -1.28 -8.49 3.35
N LEU A 86 -1.36 -7.83 4.51
CA LEU A 86 -1.28 -8.46 5.81
C LEU A 86 -2.07 -7.62 6.83
N ASN A 87 -2.89 -8.26 7.66
CA ASN A 87 -3.74 -7.58 8.61
C ASN A 87 -3.92 -8.45 9.86
N THR A 88 -3.62 -7.90 11.03
CA THR A 88 -3.81 -8.61 12.30
C THR A 88 -5.28 -8.81 12.69
N ASP A 89 -6.21 -8.05 12.07
CA ASP A 89 -7.66 -8.20 12.28
C ASP A 89 -8.27 -9.36 11.48
N ASP A 90 -7.50 -9.99 10.59
CA ASP A 90 -7.94 -11.16 9.84
C ASP A 90 -8.29 -12.32 10.81
N PRO A 91 -9.48 -12.94 10.68
CA PRO A 91 -9.89 -14.09 11.48
C PRO A 91 -8.90 -15.27 11.46
N ARG A 92 -8.12 -15.42 10.38
CA ARG A 92 -7.05 -16.44 10.29
C ARG A 92 -6.01 -16.28 11.39
N PHE A 93 -5.82 -15.05 11.88
CA PHE A 93 -4.88 -14.73 12.96
C PHE A 93 -5.57 -14.45 14.28
N GLY A 94 -6.87 -14.82 14.39
CA GLY A 94 -7.67 -14.61 15.60
C GLY A 94 -8.20 -13.19 15.77
N GLY A 95 -8.19 -12.39 14.70
CA GLY A 95 -8.81 -11.06 14.63
C GLY A 95 -10.33 -11.13 14.51
N ASN A 96 -10.97 -9.98 14.46
CA ASN A 96 -12.42 -9.84 14.46
C ASN A 96 -13.02 -9.75 13.05
N GLY A 97 -12.19 -9.56 12.00
CA GLY A 97 -12.64 -9.43 10.61
C GLY A 97 -13.45 -8.16 10.36
N LEU A 98 -13.07 -7.04 10.98
CA LEU A 98 -13.75 -5.75 10.84
C LEU A 98 -13.35 -5.03 9.55
N THR A 99 -12.30 -5.48 8.88
CA THR A 99 -11.80 -4.91 7.63
C THR A 99 -11.89 -5.94 6.50
N ASP A 100 -12.14 -5.47 5.28
CA ASP A 100 -12.12 -6.30 4.07
C ASP A 100 -10.81 -6.05 3.31
N ASP A 101 -9.92 -7.03 3.32
CA ASP A 101 -8.60 -6.94 2.66
C ASP A 101 -8.69 -6.98 1.12
N ALA A 102 -9.86 -7.32 0.56
CA ALA A 102 -10.07 -7.28 -0.89
C ALA A 102 -10.29 -5.87 -1.43
N ILE A 103 -10.60 -4.91 -0.56
CA ILE A 103 -10.85 -3.52 -0.96
C ILE A 103 -9.54 -2.86 -1.40
N GLU A 104 -9.60 -2.18 -2.54
CA GLU A 104 -8.53 -1.32 -3.03
C GLU A 104 -8.81 0.13 -2.61
N HIS A 105 -7.81 0.75 -2.00
CA HIS A 105 -7.87 2.12 -1.51
C HIS A 105 -7.13 3.04 -2.47
N LEU A 106 -7.86 3.94 -3.12
CA LEU A 106 -7.28 4.98 -3.97
C LEU A 106 -6.98 6.22 -3.13
N THR A 107 -5.78 6.77 -3.28
CA THR A 107 -5.43 8.04 -2.63
C THR A 107 -6.24 9.19 -3.20
N GLN A 108 -6.70 10.06 -2.31
CA GLN A 108 -7.42 11.28 -2.66
C GLN A 108 -6.43 12.42 -2.91
N TYR A 109 -6.61 13.12 -4.01
CA TYR A 109 -5.79 14.28 -4.36
C TYR A 109 -6.06 15.46 -3.42
N ASP A 110 -4.98 16.14 -2.99
CA ASP A 110 -5.06 17.38 -2.24
C ASP A 110 -4.06 18.38 -2.83
N PRO A 111 -4.52 19.55 -3.33
CA PRO A 111 -3.65 20.57 -3.93
C PRO A 111 -2.55 21.06 -2.98
N LEU A 112 -2.76 21.01 -1.67
CA LEU A 112 -1.77 21.44 -0.68
C LEU A 112 -0.50 20.58 -0.71
N TYR A 113 -0.62 19.32 -1.11
CA TYR A 113 0.47 18.34 -1.12
C TYR A 113 0.93 17.95 -2.53
N GLU A 114 0.48 18.66 -3.57
CA GLU A 114 0.86 18.40 -4.96
C GLU A 114 2.37 18.47 -5.17
N LYS A 115 3.03 19.49 -4.61
CA LYS A 115 4.49 19.67 -4.72
C LYS A 115 5.29 18.55 -4.04
N GLU A 116 4.73 17.93 -3.03
CA GLU A 116 5.33 16.81 -2.31
C GLU A 116 5.04 15.46 -2.96
N TYR A 117 4.20 15.46 -4.01
CA TYR A 117 3.72 14.25 -4.66
C TYR A 117 3.10 13.29 -3.65
N LYS A 118 2.11 13.78 -2.89
CA LYS A 118 1.37 13.02 -1.88
C LYS A 118 -0.14 13.17 -2.04
N GLY A 119 -0.87 12.17 -1.55
CA GLY A 119 -2.33 12.17 -1.46
C GLY A 119 -2.78 11.49 -0.17
N TRP A 120 -4.06 11.68 0.18
CA TRP A 120 -4.64 11.11 1.38
C TRP A 120 -5.10 9.67 1.12
N LEU A 121 -4.42 8.71 1.72
CA LEU A 121 -4.86 7.34 1.84
C LEU A 121 -5.79 7.24 3.06
N LYS A 122 -7.08 7.00 2.83
CA LYS A 122 -8.09 6.88 3.89
C LYS A 122 -8.38 5.43 4.19
N LEU A 123 -8.32 5.08 5.48
CA LEU A 123 -8.45 3.71 5.96
C LEU A 123 -9.39 3.64 7.16
N TYR A 124 -10.07 2.52 7.29
CA TYR A 124 -10.64 2.12 8.57
C TYR A 124 -9.54 1.43 9.41
N LEU A 125 -9.28 1.96 10.60
CA LEU A 125 -8.26 1.45 11.52
C LEU A 125 -8.91 0.92 12.80
N PRO A 126 -9.20 -0.38 12.92
CA PRO A 126 -9.68 -0.96 14.15
C PRO A 126 -8.69 -0.77 15.31
N ALA A 127 -9.20 -0.72 16.54
CA ALA A 127 -8.37 -0.66 17.74
C ALA A 127 -7.45 -1.88 17.85
N ARG A 128 -6.23 -1.69 18.33
CA ARG A 128 -5.22 -2.76 18.53
C ARG A 128 -4.90 -3.56 17.28
N THR A 129 -4.84 -2.92 16.13
CA THR A 129 -4.55 -3.59 14.86
C THR A 129 -3.30 -3.04 14.20
N ALA A 130 -2.67 -3.91 13.42
CA ALA A 130 -1.62 -3.55 12.49
C ALA A 130 -1.97 -4.07 11.11
N MET A 131 -1.75 -3.27 10.08
CA MET A 131 -1.96 -3.67 8.70
C MET A 131 -0.81 -3.24 7.82
N VAL A 132 -0.57 -4.02 6.79
CA VAL A 132 0.41 -3.73 5.74
C VAL A 132 -0.33 -3.61 4.43
N LEU A 133 -0.20 -2.46 3.79
CA LEU A 133 -0.75 -2.22 2.46
C LEU A 133 0.38 -2.17 1.44
N LYS A 134 0.13 -2.72 0.27
CA LYS A 134 1.04 -2.65 -0.87
C LYS A 134 0.47 -1.68 -1.90
N ARG A 135 1.29 -0.74 -2.35
CA ARG A 135 0.98 0.11 -3.50
C ARG A 135 1.01 -0.75 -4.76
N LEU A 136 -0.09 -0.72 -5.49
CA LEU A 136 -0.21 -1.46 -6.75
C LEU A 136 0.50 -0.69 -7.88
N PRO A 137 1.09 -1.39 -8.86
CA PRO A 137 1.64 -0.73 -10.03
C PRO A 137 0.50 0.00 -10.78
N GLU A 138 0.79 1.22 -11.26
CA GLU A 138 -0.16 1.91 -12.13
C GLU A 138 -0.39 1.07 -13.38
N VAL A 139 -1.63 0.64 -13.59
CA VAL A 139 -2.04 0.06 -14.85
C VAL A 139 -2.10 1.22 -15.85
N ARG A 140 -0.99 1.49 -16.54
CA ARG A 140 -1.02 2.38 -17.70
C ARG A 140 -2.01 1.81 -18.69
N SER A 141 -3.16 2.44 -18.81
CA SER A 141 -4.16 2.00 -19.78
C SER A 141 -3.51 2.09 -21.18
N LEU A 142 -3.49 1.00 -21.91
CA LEU A 142 -2.99 0.89 -23.29
C LEU A 142 -3.54 1.99 -24.22
N SER A 143 -4.68 2.59 -23.85
CA SER A 143 -5.28 3.75 -24.53
C SER A 143 -4.45 5.03 -24.50
N VAL A 144 -3.64 5.25 -23.46
CA VAL A 144 -2.78 6.46 -23.37
C VAL A 144 -1.54 6.30 -24.25
N GLU A 145 -0.95 5.08 -24.26
CA GLU A 145 0.22 4.79 -25.12
C GLU A 145 -0.15 4.82 -26.61
N GLN A 146 -1.34 4.33 -26.96
CA GLN A 146 -1.84 4.42 -28.33
C GLN A 146 -2.09 5.86 -28.76
N GLY A 147 -2.63 6.69 -27.89
CA GLY A 147 -2.82 8.12 -28.15
C GLY A 147 -1.52 8.91 -28.29
N GLU A 148 -0.48 8.58 -27.53
CA GLU A 148 0.85 9.21 -27.67
C GLU A 148 1.60 8.72 -28.89
N MET A 149 1.52 7.45 -29.25
CA MET A 149 2.10 6.91 -30.48
C MET A 149 1.44 7.49 -31.71
N GLU A 150 0.12 7.66 -31.73
CA GLU A 150 -0.60 8.31 -32.83
C GLU A 150 -0.20 9.78 -32.98
N LYS A 151 -0.10 10.53 -31.88
CA LYS A 151 0.40 11.93 -31.88
C LYS A 151 1.84 12.02 -32.42
N ARG A 152 2.72 11.09 -32.06
CA ARG A 152 4.11 11.03 -32.60
C ARG A 152 4.14 10.67 -34.07
N ARG A 153 3.26 9.79 -34.57
CA ARG A 153 3.10 9.44 -35.99
C ARG A 153 2.62 10.64 -36.81
N VAL A 154 1.62 11.34 -36.31
CA VAL A 154 1.08 12.53 -36.98
C VAL A 154 2.12 13.65 -37.05
N ARG A 155 2.89 13.86 -35.99
CA ARG A 155 3.96 14.85 -35.93
C ARG A 155 5.10 14.55 -36.91
N LYS A 156 5.50 13.28 -37.05
CA LYS A 156 6.49 12.83 -38.05
C LYS A 156 5.99 13.03 -39.49
N LYS A 157 4.72 12.73 -39.79
CA LYS A 157 4.15 12.95 -41.11
C LYS A 157 4.11 14.43 -41.49
N ARG A 158 3.78 15.36 -40.55
CA ARG A 158 3.80 16.81 -40.76
C ARG A 158 5.20 17.35 -41.01
N CYS A 159 6.23 16.83 -40.35
CA CYS A 159 7.63 17.27 -40.63
C CYS A 159 8.11 16.80 -42.01
N HIS A 160 7.72 15.60 -42.46
CA HIS A 160 8.09 15.11 -43.80
C HIS A 160 7.36 15.85 -44.92
N ALA A 161 6.11 16.30 -44.69
CA ALA A 161 5.35 17.07 -45.68
C ALA A 161 5.88 18.49 -45.87
N LYS A 162 6.42 19.11 -44.81
CA LYS A 162 7.03 20.46 -44.91
C LYS A 162 8.42 20.48 -45.57
N GLY A 163 9.15 19.35 -45.57
CA GLY A 163 10.48 19.27 -46.19
C GLY A 163 10.45 19.06 -47.70
N LYS A 164 9.29 18.75 -48.32
CA LYS A 164 9.19 18.54 -49.77
C LYS A 164 8.76 19.81 -50.57
N ASN A 165 8.37 20.91 -49.91
CA ASN A 165 7.93 22.13 -50.57
C ASN A 165 8.98 23.23 -50.62
N ASN A 166 10.26 22.93 -50.35
CA ASN A 166 11.33 23.94 -50.36
C ASN A 166 12.45 23.62 -51.40
N VAL A 167 12.10 22.91 -52.48
CA VAL A 167 13.02 22.74 -53.64
C VAL A 167 12.24 23.11 -54.91
N MET A 168 12.24 24.35 -55.21
CA MET A 168 12.13 24.96 -56.56
C MET A 168 12.83 26.30 -56.53
#